data_f165da1e872495654cf17814474e9ca0
#
_entry.id   f165da1e872495654cf17814474e9ca0
#
_cell.length_a   1.000
_cell.length_b   1.000
_cell.length_c   1.000
_cell.angle_alpha   90.00
_cell.angle_beta   90.00
_cell.angle_gamma   90.00
#
_symmetry.space_group_name_H-M   'P 1'
#
loop_
_entity.id
_entity.type
_entity.pdbx_description
1 polymer ?
#
loop_
_entity_poly.entity_id
_entity_poly.type
_entity_poly.pdbx_seq_one_letter_code
_entity_poly.pdbx_strand_id
1 'polypeptide(L)'
;EQSVLFLNRRGYAPLTICRDCGHRIQCPNCTAWLTEHRSSNSLVCHHCGYTTAIPPRCPECGSEDGLTACGPGVERIAEEVKGRFPDARIEILSSDITSSLAEVSAVIRKMEQGEVDILIGTQILAKGHHFPSLTLVGIVDADLGLMGSDLRASEQTFQLLSQVSGRAGRKNKRGRVILQTQNLNEFAGRIARMIPSK
;
A
#
# COMPACT_ATOMS: atom_id res chain seq x y z
N GLU A 1 13.39 -3.80 17.48
CA GLU A 1 12.78 -2.62 16.82
C GLU A 1 11.75 -3.10 15.83
N GLN A 2 10.63 -2.37 15.72
CA GLN A 2 9.56 -2.74 14.78
C GLN A 2 9.40 -1.64 13.75
N SER A 3 9.07 -2.07 12.53
CA SER A 3 8.84 -1.19 11.40
C SER A 3 7.46 -1.44 10.78
N VAL A 4 6.83 -0.38 10.30
CA VAL A 4 5.61 -0.46 9.48
C VAL A 4 5.91 0.09 8.10
N LEU A 5 5.61 -0.68 7.07
CA LEU A 5 5.57 -0.20 5.69
C LEU A 5 4.12 0.00 5.28
N PHE A 6 3.78 1.24 5.09
CA PHE A 6 2.43 1.65 4.72
C PHE A 6 2.33 1.92 3.23
N LEU A 7 1.33 1.32 2.59
CA LEU A 7 0.99 1.57 1.20
C LEU A 7 -0.50 1.93 1.10
N ASN A 8 -0.79 3.05 0.50
CA ASN A 8 -2.19 3.48 0.32
C ASN A 8 -2.87 2.76 -0.86
N ARG A 9 -2.53 1.48 -1.08
CA ARG A 9 -3.11 0.68 -2.17
C ARG A 9 -3.15 -0.81 -1.89
N ARG A 10 -4.11 -1.47 -2.50
CA ARG A 10 -4.38 -2.92 -2.40
C ARG A 10 -3.82 -3.65 -3.62
N GLY A 11 -3.60 -4.96 -3.50
CA GLY A 11 -3.20 -5.83 -4.59
C GLY A 11 -1.69 -5.90 -4.83
N TYR A 12 -1.29 -6.75 -5.79
CA TYR A 12 0.10 -6.98 -6.16
C TYR A 12 0.71 -5.76 -6.87
N ALA A 13 -0.03 -5.18 -7.80
CA ALA A 13 0.39 -4.00 -8.53
C ALA A 13 -0.80 -3.10 -8.83
N PRO A 14 -0.60 -1.77 -8.83
CA PRO A 14 -1.68 -0.80 -9.00
C PRO A 14 -2.33 -0.80 -10.38
N LEU A 15 -1.61 -1.27 -11.38
CA LEU A 15 -2.13 -1.40 -12.75
C LEU A 15 -1.38 -2.49 -13.53
N THR A 16 -2.05 -3.01 -14.55
CA THR A 16 -1.43 -3.89 -15.53
C THR A 16 -1.26 -3.12 -16.83
N ILE A 17 -0.03 -3.07 -17.34
CA ILE A 17 0.36 -2.33 -18.55
C ILE A 17 1.01 -3.27 -19.56
N CYS A 18 0.78 -3.03 -20.83
CA CYS A 18 1.54 -3.69 -21.89
C CYS A 18 2.89 -2.98 -22.10
N ARG A 19 3.99 -3.72 -22.06
CA ARG A 19 5.35 -3.17 -22.29
C ARG A 19 5.56 -2.71 -23.72
N ASP A 20 4.87 -3.35 -24.69
CA ASP A 20 5.09 -3.10 -26.10
C ASP A 20 4.33 -1.89 -26.61
N CYS A 21 3.08 -1.69 -26.17
CA CYS A 21 2.25 -0.58 -26.67
C CYS A 21 1.84 0.44 -25.60
N GLY A 22 2.14 0.18 -24.32
CA GLY A 22 1.75 1.06 -23.22
C GLY A 22 0.27 0.97 -22.82
N HIS A 23 -0.50 0.07 -23.42
CA HIS A 23 -1.92 -0.11 -23.09
C HIS A 23 -2.10 -0.51 -21.62
N ARG A 24 -3.02 0.15 -20.94
CA ARG A 24 -3.37 -0.11 -19.53
C ARG A 24 -4.72 -0.81 -19.48
N ILE A 25 -4.79 -1.94 -18.76
CA ILE A 25 -6.04 -2.69 -18.64
C ILE A 25 -7.03 -1.91 -17.77
N GLN A 26 -8.12 -1.44 -18.38
CA GLN A 26 -9.19 -0.72 -17.71
C GLN A 26 -10.37 -1.63 -17.37
N CYS A 27 -11.10 -1.25 -16.32
CA CYS A 27 -12.35 -1.89 -15.98
C CYS A 27 -13.43 -1.57 -17.03
N PRO A 28 -14.15 -2.57 -17.56
CA PRO A 28 -15.22 -2.32 -18.53
C PRO A 28 -16.45 -1.63 -17.93
N ASN A 29 -16.62 -1.68 -16.60
CA ASN A 29 -17.76 -1.14 -15.88
C ASN A 29 -17.52 0.28 -15.33
N CYS A 30 -16.25 0.72 -15.29
CA CYS A 30 -15.90 2.05 -14.79
C CYS A 30 -14.54 2.48 -15.35
N THR A 31 -14.08 3.70 -15.02
CA THR A 31 -12.81 4.26 -15.53
C THR A 31 -11.56 3.85 -14.76
N ALA A 32 -11.71 3.03 -13.72
CA ALA A 32 -10.59 2.57 -12.90
C ALA A 32 -9.73 1.53 -13.65
N TRP A 33 -8.46 1.47 -13.32
CA TRP A 33 -7.56 0.43 -13.82
C TRP A 33 -7.71 -0.85 -13.02
N LEU A 34 -7.53 -1.98 -13.68
CA LEU A 34 -7.55 -3.29 -13.06
C LEU A 34 -6.20 -3.55 -12.37
N THR A 35 -6.29 -4.09 -11.17
CA THR A 35 -5.15 -4.45 -10.31
C THR A 35 -4.94 -5.95 -10.34
N GLU A 36 -3.72 -6.39 -10.58
CA GLU A 36 -3.36 -7.80 -10.52
C GLU A 36 -3.32 -8.31 -9.08
N HIS A 37 -4.02 -9.41 -8.81
CA HIS A 37 -3.95 -10.18 -7.58
C HIS A 37 -3.32 -11.55 -7.86
N ARG A 38 -2.07 -11.73 -7.47
CA ARG A 38 -1.34 -12.98 -7.70
C ARG A 38 -1.94 -14.18 -6.98
N SER A 39 -2.44 -13.99 -5.77
CA SER A 39 -3.06 -15.07 -4.98
C SER A 39 -4.25 -15.73 -5.68
N SER A 40 -5.01 -14.96 -6.45
CA SER A 40 -6.18 -15.42 -7.22
C SER A 40 -5.93 -15.50 -8.72
N ASN A 41 -4.73 -15.15 -9.20
CA ASN A 41 -4.36 -15.06 -10.62
C ASN A 41 -5.41 -14.30 -11.45
N SER A 42 -5.84 -13.16 -10.95
CA SER A 42 -6.93 -12.38 -11.53
C SER A 42 -6.67 -10.88 -11.52
N LEU A 43 -7.38 -10.17 -12.37
CA LEU A 43 -7.46 -8.71 -12.37
C LEU A 43 -8.74 -8.29 -11.65
N VAL A 44 -8.61 -7.39 -10.68
CA VAL A 44 -9.72 -6.89 -9.87
C VAL A 44 -9.84 -5.37 -9.97
N CYS A 45 -11.05 -4.89 -10.13
CA CYS A 45 -11.38 -3.48 -10.01
C CYS A 45 -11.74 -3.16 -8.55
N HIS A 46 -10.90 -2.41 -7.85
CA HIS A 46 -11.19 -2.00 -6.47
C HIS A 46 -12.25 -0.89 -6.34
N HIS A 47 -12.76 -0.37 -7.46
CA HIS A 47 -13.82 0.62 -7.44
C HIS A 47 -15.22 -0.03 -7.50
N CYS A 48 -15.43 -0.98 -8.43
CA CYS A 48 -16.75 -1.58 -8.66
C CYS A 48 -16.82 -3.09 -8.35
N GLY A 49 -15.69 -3.71 -7.96
CA GLY A 49 -15.64 -5.15 -7.65
C GLY A 49 -15.57 -6.07 -8.87
N TYR A 50 -15.50 -5.54 -10.10
CA TYR A 50 -15.35 -6.36 -11.30
C TYR A 50 -14.08 -7.19 -11.23
N THR A 51 -14.20 -8.47 -11.57
CA THR A 51 -13.06 -9.42 -11.57
C THR A 51 -13.02 -10.16 -12.91
N THR A 52 -11.82 -10.35 -13.45
CA THR A 52 -11.58 -11.11 -14.67
C THR A 52 -10.24 -11.83 -14.61
N ALA A 53 -10.07 -12.87 -15.42
CA ALA A 53 -8.77 -13.51 -15.59
C ALA A 53 -7.78 -12.54 -16.27
N ILE A 54 -6.49 -12.77 -16.05
CA ILE A 54 -5.44 -12.04 -16.76
C ILE A 54 -5.48 -12.48 -18.23
N PRO A 55 -5.69 -11.56 -19.20
CA PRO A 55 -5.73 -11.96 -20.59
C PRO A 55 -4.36 -12.49 -21.04
N PRO A 56 -4.31 -13.57 -21.83
CA PRO A 56 -3.05 -14.17 -22.30
C PRO A 56 -2.31 -13.28 -23.30
N ARG A 57 -3.01 -12.33 -23.90
CA ARG A 57 -2.46 -11.37 -24.86
C ARG A 57 -2.95 -9.96 -24.56
N CYS A 58 -2.16 -8.96 -24.94
CA CYS A 58 -2.59 -7.59 -24.86
C CYS A 58 -3.82 -7.36 -25.75
N PRO A 59 -4.93 -6.82 -25.23
CA PRO A 59 -6.14 -6.61 -26.03
C PRO A 59 -5.98 -5.53 -27.12
N GLU A 60 -4.97 -4.67 -27.00
CA GLU A 60 -4.73 -3.58 -27.97
C GLU A 60 -3.78 -4.01 -29.09
N CYS A 61 -2.61 -4.57 -28.77
CA CYS A 61 -1.58 -4.90 -29.76
C CYS A 61 -1.39 -6.39 -30.01
N GLY A 62 -2.07 -7.27 -29.27
CA GLY A 62 -1.99 -8.73 -29.44
C GLY A 62 -0.71 -9.38 -28.87
N SER A 63 0.20 -8.64 -28.26
CA SER A 63 1.42 -9.18 -27.68
C SER A 63 1.12 -10.24 -26.60
N GLU A 64 1.77 -11.41 -26.70
CA GLU A 64 1.53 -12.55 -25.82
C GLU A 64 2.13 -12.37 -24.43
N ASP A 65 3.31 -11.75 -24.32
CA ASP A 65 4.03 -11.56 -23.05
C ASP A 65 4.17 -10.08 -22.67
N GLY A 66 3.41 -9.20 -23.34
CA GLY A 66 3.51 -7.77 -23.16
C GLY A 66 2.96 -7.28 -21.82
N LEU A 67 1.98 -7.97 -21.25
CA LEU A 67 1.32 -7.53 -20.04
C LEU A 67 2.19 -7.72 -18.80
N THR A 68 2.36 -6.65 -18.03
CA THR A 68 3.14 -6.66 -16.80
C THR A 68 2.46 -5.86 -15.71
N ALA A 69 2.52 -6.38 -14.50
CA ALA A 69 2.10 -5.64 -13.30
C ALA A 69 3.08 -4.49 -13.03
N CYS A 70 2.56 -3.29 -12.91
CA CYS A 70 3.35 -2.07 -12.76
C CYS A 70 2.99 -1.30 -11.49
N GLY A 71 4.02 -0.88 -10.76
CA GLY A 71 3.92 -0.16 -9.50
C GLY A 71 3.94 -1.05 -8.26
N PRO A 72 4.09 -0.46 -7.08
CA PRO A 72 4.14 -1.20 -5.83
C PRO A 72 2.73 -1.68 -5.43
N GLY A 73 2.63 -2.93 -5.04
CA GLY A 73 1.49 -3.51 -4.33
C GLY A 73 1.97 -4.12 -3.01
N VAL A 74 1.06 -4.40 -2.10
CA VAL A 74 1.39 -4.93 -0.76
C VAL A 74 2.16 -6.24 -0.86
N GLU A 75 1.72 -7.15 -1.73
CA GLU A 75 2.34 -8.46 -1.93
C GLU A 75 3.74 -8.33 -2.53
N ARG A 76 3.92 -7.43 -3.51
CA ARG A 76 5.23 -7.18 -4.13
C ARG A 76 6.22 -6.57 -3.15
N ILE A 77 5.77 -5.62 -2.33
CA ILE A 77 6.61 -5.05 -1.28
C ILE A 77 7.02 -6.13 -0.29
N ALA A 78 6.11 -7.05 0.07
CA ALA A 78 6.42 -8.14 0.97
C ALA A 78 7.47 -9.10 0.38
N GLU A 79 7.39 -9.42 -0.91
CA GLU A 79 8.40 -10.22 -1.62
C GLU A 79 9.77 -9.53 -1.60
N GLU A 80 9.84 -8.23 -1.89
CA GLU A 80 11.09 -7.47 -1.85
C GLU A 80 11.67 -7.39 -0.44
N VAL A 81 10.84 -7.13 0.55
CA VAL A 81 11.27 -7.04 1.96
C VAL A 81 11.80 -8.39 2.43
N LYS A 82 11.12 -9.49 2.08
CA LYS A 82 11.57 -10.84 2.42
C LYS A 82 12.92 -11.19 1.77
N GLY A 83 13.13 -10.76 0.53
CA GLY A 83 14.42 -10.95 -0.14
C GLY A 83 15.56 -10.13 0.47
N ARG A 84 15.27 -8.93 0.99
CA ARG A 84 16.27 -8.04 1.60
C ARG A 84 16.53 -8.36 3.08
N PHE A 85 15.55 -8.87 3.78
CA PHE A 85 15.58 -9.16 5.22
C PHE A 85 15.06 -10.58 5.49
N PRO A 86 15.81 -11.63 5.08
CA PRO A 86 15.35 -13.01 5.15
C PRO A 86 15.05 -13.49 6.57
N ASP A 87 15.75 -12.94 7.57
CA ASP A 87 15.59 -13.29 8.97
C ASP A 87 14.48 -12.50 9.69
N ALA A 88 13.89 -11.48 9.03
CA ALA A 88 12.84 -10.68 9.64
C ALA A 88 11.48 -11.42 9.63
N ARG A 89 10.79 -11.34 10.76
CA ARG A 89 9.42 -11.83 10.88
C ARG A 89 8.47 -10.79 10.28
N ILE A 90 7.94 -11.12 9.11
CA ILE A 90 7.12 -10.23 8.28
C ILE A 90 5.67 -10.67 8.36
N GLU A 91 4.76 -9.73 8.60
CA GLU A 91 3.32 -9.93 8.50
C GLU A 91 2.72 -8.94 7.51
N ILE A 92 1.63 -9.35 6.87
CA ILE A 92 0.89 -8.51 5.92
C ILE A 92 -0.50 -8.27 6.48
N LEU A 93 -0.92 -7.00 6.51
CA LEU A 93 -2.25 -6.59 6.95
C LEU A 93 -2.94 -5.78 5.85
N SER A 94 -3.70 -6.47 5.02
CA SER A 94 -4.45 -5.90 3.91
C SER A 94 -5.85 -6.46 3.88
N SER A 95 -6.84 -5.65 3.52
CA SER A 95 -8.25 -6.10 3.42
C SER A 95 -8.47 -7.19 2.36
N ASP A 96 -7.52 -7.40 1.46
CA ASP A 96 -7.59 -8.41 0.41
C ASP A 96 -7.06 -9.77 0.88
N ILE A 97 -6.12 -9.75 1.85
CA ILE A 97 -5.48 -10.94 2.40
C ILE A 97 -6.10 -11.31 3.74
N THR A 98 -6.48 -10.32 4.54
CA THR A 98 -7.02 -10.50 5.88
C THR A 98 -8.55 -10.41 5.80
N SER A 99 -9.21 -11.55 5.77
CA SER A 99 -10.64 -11.66 5.48
C SER A 99 -11.53 -11.47 6.71
N SER A 100 -10.98 -11.61 7.93
CA SER A 100 -11.75 -11.56 9.17
C SER A 100 -11.18 -10.59 10.21
N LEU A 101 -12.05 -10.04 11.04
CA LEU A 101 -11.65 -9.22 12.20
C LEU A 101 -10.78 -10.00 13.20
N ALA A 102 -10.95 -11.32 13.27
CA ALA A 102 -10.14 -12.18 14.13
C ALA A 102 -8.69 -12.26 13.65
N GLU A 103 -8.45 -12.39 12.35
CA GLU A 103 -7.12 -12.37 11.74
C GLU A 103 -6.43 -11.02 11.93
N VAL A 104 -7.15 -9.91 11.70
CA VAL A 104 -6.64 -8.55 11.99
C VAL A 104 -6.18 -8.46 13.43
N SER A 105 -7.02 -8.89 14.37
CA SER A 105 -6.71 -8.84 15.80
C SER A 105 -5.54 -9.74 16.18
N ALA A 106 -5.35 -10.88 15.50
CA ALA A 106 -4.21 -11.77 15.70
C ALA A 106 -2.88 -11.11 15.27
N VAL A 107 -2.84 -10.50 14.09
CA VAL A 107 -1.65 -9.79 13.60
C VAL A 107 -1.28 -8.62 14.52
N ILE A 108 -2.29 -7.86 14.99
CA ILE A 108 -2.07 -6.74 15.92
C ILE A 108 -1.47 -7.24 17.23
N ARG A 109 -2.00 -8.32 17.82
CA ARG A 109 -1.45 -8.92 19.05
C ARG A 109 0.00 -9.35 18.85
N LYS A 110 0.35 -10.01 17.75
CA LYS A 110 1.73 -10.37 17.43
C LYS A 110 2.65 -9.15 17.38
N MET A 111 2.19 -8.03 16.80
CA MET A 111 2.93 -6.78 16.82
C MET A 111 3.13 -6.24 18.24
N GLU A 112 2.10 -6.22 19.06
CA GLU A 112 2.17 -5.76 20.46
C GLU A 112 3.09 -6.61 21.31
N GLN A 113 3.15 -7.92 21.05
CA GLN A 113 4.01 -8.89 21.74
C GLN A 113 5.46 -8.89 21.25
N GLY A 114 5.76 -8.15 20.17
CA GLY A 114 7.10 -8.10 19.58
C GLY A 114 7.47 -9.33 18.75
N GLU A 115 6.48 -10.07 18.28
CA GLU A 115 6.67 -11.27 17.45
C GLU A 115 6.79 -10.94 15.96
N VAL A 116 6.55 -9.68 15.56
CA VAL A 116 6.68 -9.17 14.19
C VAL A 116 7.73 -8.07 14.17
N ASP A 117 8.62 -8.12 13.20
CA ASP A 117 9.67 -7.13 13.01
C ASP A 117 9.23 -6.08 11.96
N ILE A 118 8.58 -6.54 10.89
CA ILE A 118 8.12 -5.68 9.80
C ILE A 118 6.65 -6.00 9.49
N LEU A 119 5.79 -5.01 9.68
CA LEU A 119 4.39 -5.09 9.30
C LEU A 119 4.16 -4.30 8.00
N ILE A 120 3.65 -4.96 6.97
CA ILE A 120 3.32 -4.34 5.69
C ILE A 120 1.81 -4.26 5.56
N GLY A 121 1.28 -3.09 5.22
CA GLY A 121 -0.17 -3.02 5.10
C GLY A 121 -0.71 -1.73 4.54
N THR A 122 -2.06 -1.73 4.43
CA THR A 122 -2.84 -0.65 3.86
C THR A 122 -3.61 0.13 4.92
N GLN A 123 -4.72 0.75 4.55
CA GLN A 123 -5.56 1.62 5.40
C GLN A 123 -5.97 1.02 6.76
N ILE A 124 -5.96 -0.31 6.92
CA ILE A 124 -6.27 -0.97 8.19
C ILE A 124 -5.31 -0.53 9.29
N LEU A 125 -4.03 -0.27 8.95
CA LEU A 125 -3.00 0.18 9.89
C LEU A 125 -3.26 1.57 10.48
N ALA A 126 -4.04 2.40 9.80
CA ALA A 126 -4.40 3.74 10.28
C ALA A 126 -5.43 3.70 11.42
N LYS A 127 -6.18 2.60 11.56
CA LYS A 127 -7.27 2.48 12.55
C LYS A 127 -6.73 2.16 13.95
N GLY A 128 -6.59 3.18 14.78
CA GLY A 128 -6.61 3.11 16.26
C GLY A 128 -5.63 2.19 17.02
N HIS A 129 -4.82 1.36 16.35
CA HIS A 129 -3.96 0.38 17.00
C HIS A 129 -2.70 1.01 17.63
N HIS A 130 -2.26 0.47 18.75
CA HIS A 130 -1.09 0.96 19.48
C HIS A 130 0.06 -0.01 19.35
N PHE A 131 1.17 0.43 18.76
CA PHE A 131 2.39 -0.38 18.61
C PHE A 131 3.52 0.22 19.45
N PRO A 132 3.74 -0.27 20.68
CA PRO A 132 4.66 0.35 21.64
C PRO A 132 6.13 0.27 21.23
N SER A 133 6.51 -0.70 20.41
CA SER A 133 7.89 -0.93 19.94
C SER A 133 8.16 -0.40 18.54
N LEU A 134 7.18 0.31 17.94
CA LEU A 134 7.29 0.86 16.59
C LEU A 134 8.24 2.07 16.57
N THR A 135 9.34 1.93 15.85
CA THR A 135 10.37 2.97 15.70
C THR A 135 10.46 3.55 14.30
N LEU A 136 9.98 2.82 13.28
CA LEU A 136 10.04 3.25 11.90
C LEU A 136 8.67 3.11 11.22
N VAL A 137 8.23 4.17 10.53
CA VAL A 137 7.13 4.14 9.57
C VAL A 137 7.66 4.54 8.21
N GLY A 138 7.60 3.61 7.26
CA GLY A 138 7.88 3.84 5.85
C GLY A 138 6.57 3.99 5.08
N ILE A 139 6.40 5.10 4.38
CA ILE A 139 5.26 5.34 3.49
C ILE A 139 5.75 5.18 2.07
N VAL A 140 5.35 4.07 1.45
CA VAL A 140 5.78 3.73 0.09
C VAL A 140 4.81 4.35 -0.90
N ASP A 141 5.34 5.12 -1.83
CA ASP A 141 4.59 5.81 -2.88
C ASP A 141 3.37 6.60 -2.35
N ALA A 142 3.66 7.67 -1.65
CA ALA A 142 2.63 8.55 -1.07
C ALA A 142 1.72 9.18 -2.15
N ASP A 143 2.20 9.28 -3.39
CA ASP A 143 1.47 9.89 -4.51
C ASP A 143 0.31 9.02 -5.00
N LEU A 144 0.33 7.71 -4.74
CA LEU A 144 -0.75 6.80 -5.14
C LEU A 144 -2.13 7.21 -4.60
N GLY A 145 -2.18 7.80 -3.42
CA GLY A 145 -3.41 8.32 -2.84
C GLY A 145 -3.89 9.63 -3.47
N LEU A 146 -3.04 10.31 -4.22
CA LEU A 146 -3.36 11.57 -4.89
C LEU A 146 -3.90 11.35 -6.31
N MET A 147 -3.67 10.16 -6.86
CA MET A 147 -4.13 9.80 -8.21
C MET A 147 -5.57 9.29 -8.15
N GLY A 148 -6.52 10.12 -8.50
CA GLY A 148 -7.93 9.77 -8.59
C GLY A 148 -8.78 10.97 -8.97
N SER A 149 -10.00 10.70 -9.45
CA SER A 149 -10.99 11.73 -9.78
C SER A 149 -11.72 12.32 -8.58
N ASP A 150 -11.43 11.83 -7.37
CA ASP A 150 -12.04 12.34 -6.14
C ASP A 150 -11.33 13.63 -5.70
N LEU A 151 -12.06 14.73 -5.67
CA LEU A 151 -11.58 16.05 -5.22
C LEU A 151 -11.08 16.03 -3.77
N ARG A 152 -11.50 15.05 -2.96
CA ARG A 152 -11.07 14.87 -1.57
C ARG A 152 -9.94 13.86 -1.41
N ALA A 153 -9.45 13.24 -2.48
CA ALA A 153 -8.41 12.22 -2.41
C ALA A 153 -7.14 12.72 -1.71
N SER A 154 -6.75 13.94 -2.00
CA SER A 154 -5.60 14.60 -1.35
C SER A 154 -5.79 14.75 0.16
N GLU A 155 -6.96 15.25 0.58
CA GLU A 155 -7.28 15.47 2.00
C GLU A 155 -7.33 14.15 2.76
N GLN A 156 -8.00 13.15 2.22
CA GLN A 156 -8.08 11.81 2.80
C GLN A 156 -6.71 11.15 2.90
N THR A 157 -5.88 11.29 1.87
CA THR A 157 -4.49 10.80 1.88
C THR A 157 -3.70 11.46 2.99
N PHE A 158 -3.78 12.78 3.14
CA PHE A 158 -3.09 13.50 4.22
C PHE A 158 -3.52 13.08 5.61
N GLN A 159 -4.83 12.97 5.85
CA GLN A 159 -5.36 12.50 7.13
C GLN A 159 -4.83 11.09 7.45
N LEU A 160 -4.83 10.20 6.48
CA LEU A 160 -4.34 8.83 6.60
C LEU A 160 -2.83 8.81 6.92
N LEU A 161 -2.02 9.54 6.17
CA LEU A 161 -0.58 9.64 6.39
C LEU A 161 -0.25 10.22 7.76
N SER A 162 -0.99 11.24 8.21
CA SER A 162 -0.84 11.81 9.54
C SER A 162 -1.18 10.81 10.65
N GLN A 163 -2.22 10.01 10.46
CA GLN A 163 -2.59 8.96 11.42
C GLN A 163 -1.51 7.89 11.53
N VAL A 164 -0.97 7.43 10.40
CA VAL A 164 0.09 6.41 10.38
C VAL A 164 1.40 6.97 10.94
N SER A 165 1.79 8.17 10.54
CA SER A 165 3.00 8.85 11.03
C SER A 165 2.98 9.07 12.53
N GLY A 166 1.83 9.41 13.10
CA GLY A 166 1.63 9.58 14.54
C GLY A 166 1.78 8.30 15.37
N ARG A 167 2.03 7.14 14.73
CA ARG A 167 2.29 5.86 15.40
C ARG A 167 3.74 5.65 15.76
N ALA A 168 4.68 6.26 15.05
CA ALA A 168 6.11 6.11 15.31
C ALA A 168 6.52 6.84 16.59
N GLY A 169 7.41 6.23 17.39
CA GLY A 169 8.12 6.91 18.47
C GLY A 169 7.33 7.16 19.74
N ARG A 170 6.72 6.12 20.32
CA ARG A 170 6.09 6.17 21.64
C ARG A 170 6.96 5.46 22.69
N LYS A 171 6.75 5.72 23.99
CA LYS A 171 7.51 5.14 25.12
C LYS A 171 9.02 5.38 25.05
N ASN A 172 9.47 6.65 25.03
CA ASN A 172 10.89 7.06 25.11
C ASN A 172 11.79 6.61 23.94
N LYS A 173 11.23 6.09 22.82
CA LYS A 173 11.98 5.81 21.60
C LYS A 173 11.66 6.89 20.56
N ARG A 174 12.70 7.48 19.96
CA ARG A 174 12.50 8.39 18.83
C ARG A 174 11.97 7.62 17.63
N GLY A 175 10.81 8.00 17.14
CA GLY A 175 10.25 7.47 15.90
C GLY A 175 10.80 8.20 14.69
N ARG A 176 10.95 7.45 13.59
CA ARG A 176 11.29 8.00 12.28
C ARG A 176 10.13 7.72 11.32
N VAL A 177 9.84 8.69 10.48
CA VAL A 177 8.90 8.54 9.36
C VAL A 177 9.67 8.83 8.09
N ILE A 178 9.63 7.89 7.16
CA ILE A 178 10.22 8.03 5.83
C ILE A 178 9.07 8.00 4.82
N LEU A 179 8.97 9.04 4.03
CA LEU A 179 7.94 9.20 3.01
C LEU A 179 8.59 9.23 1.64
N GLN A 180 8.20 8.29 0.77
CA GLN A 180 8.61 8.25 -0.63
C GLN A 180 7.56 8.97 -1.48
N THR A 181 7.99 9.99 -2.23
CA THR A 181 7.12 10.76 -3.13
C THR A 181 7.91 11.28 -4.33
N GLN A 182 7.24 11.42 -5.46
CA GLN A 182 7.75 12.12 -6.65
C GLN A 182 7.36 13.62 -6.64
N ASN A 183 6.37 14.00 -5.83
CA ASN A 183 5.82 15.36 -5.72
C ASN A 183 6.23 16.04 -4.40
N LEU A 184 7.54 16.16 -4.17
CA LEU A 184 8.08 16.66 -2.91
C LEU A 184 7.51 18.04 -2.51
N ASN A 185 7.36 18.96 -3.46
CA ASN A 185 6.87 20.31 -3.21
C ASN A 185 5.41 20.33 -2.72
N GLU A 186 4.57 19.48 -3.26
CA GLU A 186 3.18 19.36 -2.84
C GLU A 186 3.08 18.80 -1.43
N PHE A 187 3.83 17.75 -1.12
CA PHE A 187 3.88 17.16 0.21
C PHE A 187 4.54 18.06 1.23
N ALA A 188 5.68 18.68 0.93
CA ALA A 188 6.38 19.57 1.85
C ALA A 188 5.52 20.78 2.23
N GLY A 189 4.85 21.42 1.28
CA GLY A 189 3.98 22.56 1.53
C GLY A 189 2.75 22.23 2.38
N ARG A 190 2.25 21.01 2.34
CA ARG A 190 1.11 20.56 3.14
C ARG A 190 1.54 20.05 4.52
N ILE A 191 2.65 19.30 4.61
CA ILE A 191 3.23 18.84 5.89
C ILE A 191 3.61 20.06 6.75
N ALA A 192 4.22 21.09 6.16
CA ALA A 192 4.58 22.33 6.88
C ALA A 192 3.37 23.03 7.50
N ARG A 193 2.18 22.93 6.89
CA ARG A 193 0.94 23.49 7.44
C ARG A 193 0.31 22.64 8.56
N MET A 194 0.72 21.37 8.67
CA MET A 194 0.16 20.42 9.66
C MET A 194 1.00 20.31 10.92
N ILE A 195 2.25 20.79 10.90
CA ILE A 195 3.09 20.86 12.09
C ILE A 195 2.73 22.19 12.79
N PRO A 196 2.05 22.14 13.96
CA PRO A 196 1.83 23.38 14.71
C PRO A 196 3.18 23.96 15.06
N SER A 197 3.42 25.20 14.65
CA SER A 197 4.53 26.01 15.15
C SER A 197 4.43 26.05 16.68
N LYS A 198 5.39 25.43 17.35
CA LYS A 198 5.56 25.55 18.80
C LYS A 198 6.07 26.95 19.13
#